data_33fc45bda7b74d4497787a2c75e9741b
#
_entry.id   33fc45bda7b74d4497787a2c75e9741b
#
_cell.length_a   1.000
_cell.length_b   1.000
_cell.length_c   1.000
_cell.angle_alpha   90.00
_cell.angle_beta   90.00
_cell.angle_gamma   90.00
#
_symmetry.space_group_name_H-M   'P 1'
#
loop_
_entity.id
_entity.type
_entity.pdbx_description
1 polymer ?
#
loop_
_entity_poly.entity_id
_entity_poly.type
_entity_poly.pdbx_seq_one_letter_code
_entity_poly.pdbx_strand_id
1 'polypeptide(L)'
;MNVLVGLVGSDESIKTLRRTIDRTREMGDDLTVAVVDKPEAKRSQEEMAMQAEKLLTEANIDADIVILEGDPGSSLVDYAEQGEYDQLVIGGGTLSPMGKIQLGPITEFVLLNAPTTVKLVR
;
A
#
# COMPACT_ATOMS: atom_id res chain seq x y z
N MET A 1 -10.01 1.39 -13.14
CA MET A 1 -9.46 0.06 -12.84
C MET A 1 -9.51 -0.21 -11.35
N ASN A 2 -9.31 -1.47 -10.97
CA ASN A 2 -9.29 -1.86 -9.57
C ASN A 2 -7.86 -1.79 -9.03
N VAL A 3 -7.64 -0.94 -8.04
CA VAL A 3 -6.32 -0.69 -7.45
C VAL A 3 -6.30 -1.13 -6.00
N LEU A 4 -5.27 -1.89 -5.64
CA LEU A 4 -4.99 -2.29 -4.26
C LEU A 4 -3.74 -1.54 -3.81
N VAL A 5 -3.81 -0.81 -2.70
CA VAL A 5 -2.63 -0.19 -2.11
C VAL A 5 -2.30 -0.90 -0.80
N GLY A 6 -1.04 -1.33 -0.68
CA GLY A 6 -0.55 -1.96 0.53
C GLY A 6 0.18 -0.97 1.41
N LEU A 7 -0.19 -0.92 2.68
CA LEU A 7 0.38 0.01 3.65
C LEU A 7 0.95 -0.73 4.85
N VAL A 8 2.09 -0.24 5.33
CA VAL A 8 2.61 -0.56 6.66
C VAL A 8 2.43 0.69 7.54
N GLY A 9 2.75 0.61 8.82
CA GLY A 9 2.55 1.75 9.73
C GLY A 9 3.64 2.82 9.67
N SER A 10 4.20 3.11 8.51
CA SER A 10 5.29 4.07 8.33
C SER A 10 4.82 5.41 7.76
N ASP A 11 5.64 6.44 7.90
CA ASP A 11 5.38 7.74 7.28
C ASP A 11 5.40 7.64 5.75
N GLU A 12 6.23 6.75 5.21
CA GLU A 12 6.29 6.48 3.78
C GLU A 12 4.98 5.92 3.24
N SER A 13 4.32 5.07 4.02
CA SER A 13 3.00 4.54 3.65
C SER A 13 1.94 5.63 3.58
N ILE A 14 2.01 6.62 4.46
CA ILE A 14 1.09 7.76 4.40
C ILE A 14 1.32 8.54 3.11
N LYS A 15 2.57 8.78 2.73
CA LYS A 15 2.90 9.44 1.46
C LYS A 15 2.38 8.65 0.27
N THR A 16 2.56 7.33 0.29
CA THR A 16 2.06 6.44 -0.76
C THR A 16 0.54 6.54 -0.87
N LEU A 17 -0.15 6.53 0.25
CA LEU A 17 -1.60 6.64 0.27
C LEU A 17 -2.06 7.98 -0.27
N ARG A 18 -1.44 9.08 0.12
CA ARG A 18 -1.80 10.41 -0.39
C ARG A 18 -1.68 10.49 -1.92
N ARG A 19 -0.60 9.96 -2.47
CA ARG A 19 -0.40 9.94 -3.93
C ARG A 19 -1.41 9.03 -4.63
N THR A 20 -1.74 7.90 -4.02
CA THR A 20 -2.75 6.98 -4.55
C THR A 20 -4.13 7.61 -4.53
N ILE A 21 -4.46 8.35 -3.48
CA ILE A 21 -5.72 9.08 -3.37
C ILE A 21 -5.82 10.14 -4.49
N ASP A 22 -4.77 10.91 -4.72
CA ASP A 22 -4.76 11.93 -5.76
C ASP A 22 -5.02 11.32 -7.14
N ARG A 23 -4.34 10.21 -7.45
CA ARG A 23 -4.56 9.49 -8.70
C ARG A 23 -5.98 8.93 -8.81
N THR A 24 -6.49 8.36 -7.72
CA THR A 24 -7.84 7.81 -7.70
C THR A 24 -8.90 8.87 -8.01
N ARG A 25 -8.71 10.07 -7.48
CA ARG A 25 -9.60 11.20 -7.77
C ARG A 25 -9.55 11.62 -9.23
N GLU A 26 -8.36 11.60 -9.83
CA GLU A 26 -8.18 11.99 -11.24
C GLU A 26 -8.73 10.94 -12.19
N MET A 27 -8.50 9.66 -11.90
CA MET A 27 -8.78 8.56 -12.82
C MET A 27 -10.11 7.86 -12.57
N GLY A 28 -10.73 8.09 -11.42
CA GLY A 28 -11.98 7.41 -11.07
C GLY A 28 -11.81 5.92 -10.80
N ASP A 29 -10.64 5.51 -10.31
CA ASP A 29 -10.36 4.11 -10.00
C ASP A 29 -11.14 3.64 -8.78
N ASP A 30 -11.38 2.33 -8.70
CA ASP A 30 -11.88 1.68 -7.48
C ASP A 30 -10.68 1.33 -6.61
N LEU A 31 -10.67 1.82 -5.38
CA LEU A 31 -9.53 1.67 -4.48
C LEU A 31 -9.86 0.78 -3.29
N THR A 32 -8.96 -0.14 -2.99
CA THR A 32 -8.94 -0.92 -1.75
C THR A 32 -7.62 -0.67 -1.04
N VAL A 33 -7.70 -0.41 0.25
CA VAL A 33 -6.53 -0.18 1.11
C VAL A 33 -6.31 -1.41 1.98
N ALA A 34 -5.14 -2.01 1.90
CA ALA A 34 -4.76 -3.16 2.72
C ALA A 34 -3.66 -2.75 3.69
N VAL A 35 -3.91 -2.91 4.99
CA VAL A 35 -2.93 -2.62 6.03
C VAL A 35 -2.30 -3.92 6.48
N VAL A 36 -1.00 -4.08 6.22
CA VAL A 36 -0.27 -5.30 6.56
C VAL A 36 0.35 -5.22 7.94
N ASP A 37 0.61 -6.39 8.52
CA ASP A 37 1.19 -6.51 9.86
C ASP A 37 2.72 -6.44 9.80
N LYS A 38 3.26 -5.27 10.17
CA LYS A 38 4.70 -5.10 10.36
C LYS A 38 4.94 -4.75 11.84
N PRO A 39 5.37 -5.73 12.66
CA PRO A 39 5.43 -5.55 14.13
C PRO A 39 6.24 -4.36 14.62
N GLU A 40 7.29 -3.98 13.89
CA GLU A 40 8.19 -2.89 14.29
C GLU A 40 7.81 -1.54 13.67
N ALA A 41 6.65 -1.45 13.05
CA ALA A 41 6.22 -0.22 12.43
C ALA A 41 5.91 0.85 13.48
N LYS A 42 6.08 2.10 13.10
CA LYS A 42 5.82 3.27 13.96
C LYS A 42 4.37 3.32 14.46
N ARG A 43 3.43 2.86 13.62
CA ARG A 43 2.00 2.80 13.94
C ARG A 43 1.51 1.37 13.90
N SER A 44 0.55 1.05 14.78
CA SER A 44 -0.15 -0.24 14.71
C SER A 44 -1.02 -0.30 13.45
N GLN A 45 -1.52 -1.49 13.13
CA GLN A 45 -2.44 -1.65 12.01
C GLN A 45 -3.71 -0.84 12.21
N GLU A 46 -4.25 -0.81 13.43
CA GLU A 46 -5.45 -0.04 13.76
C GLU A 46 -5.21 1.45 13.60
N GLU A 47 -4.08 1.95 14.08
CA GLU A 47 -3.71 3.36 13.92
C GLU A 47 -3.57 3.73 12.44
N MET A 48 -2.94 2.86 11.66
CA MET A 48 -2.77 3.10 10.23
C MET A 48 -4.11 3.06 9.49
N ALA A 49 -4.99 2.12 9.85
CA ALA A 49 -6.33 2.04 9.27
C ALA A 49 -7.15 3.30 9.58
N MET A 50 -7.06 3.81 10.80
CA MET A 50 -7.73 5.05 11.20
C MET A 50 -7.19 6.26 10.41
N GLN A 51 -5.89 6.32 10.24
CA GLN A 51 -5.26 7.37 9.45
C GLN A 51 -5.70 7.30 7.98
N ALA A 52 -5.78 6.11 7.43
CA ALA A 52 -6.24 5.90 6.05
C ALA A 52 -7.71 6.34 5.89
N GLU A 53 -8.56 5.96 6.83
CA GLU A 53 -9.97 6.35 6.81
C GLU A 53 -10.13 7.87 6.84
N LYS A 54 -9.35 8.54 7.67
CA LYS A 54 -9.37 10.00 7.76
C LYS A 54 -8.99 10.64 6.42
N LEU A 55 -7.91 10.18 5.81
CA LEU A 55 -7.43 10.73 4.53
C LEU A 55 -8.42 10.49 3.40
N LEU A 56 -9.05 9.32 3.36
CA LEU A 56 -10.06 8.99 2.35
C LEU A 56 -11.31 9.84 2.52
N THR A 57 -11.75 10.02 3.75
CA THR A 57 -12.92 10.86 4.07
C THR A 57 -12.67 12.31 3.67
N GLU A 58 -11.52 12.85 4.01
CA GLU A 58 -11.14 14.22 3.64
C GLU A 58 -11.09 14.42 2.13
N ALA A 59 -10.70 13.38 1.39
CA ALA A 59 -10.64 13.39 -0.07
C ALA A 59 -11.97 13.05 -0.73
N ASN A 60 -12.97 12.69 0.06
CA ASN A 60 -14.29 12.29 -0.41
C ASN A 60 -14.24 11.05 -1.32
N ILE A 61 -13.37 10.11 -0.96
CA ILE A 61 -13.21 8.84 -1.67
C ILE A 61 -13.80 7.73 -0.84
N ASP A 62 -14.65 6.91 -1.46
CA ASP A 62 -15.21 5.72 -0.86
C ASP A 62 -14.31 4.53 -1.24
N ALA A 63 -13.61 3.97 -0.26
CA ALA A 63 -12.70 2.85 -0.46
C ALA A 63 -12.81 1.87 0.70
N ASP A 64 -12.65 0.59 0.39
CA ASP A 64 -12.59 -0.44 1.42
C ASP A 64 -11.22 -0.44 2.10
N ILE A 65 -11.21 -0.61 3.41
CA ILE A 65 -9.98 -0.76 4.19
C ILE A 65 -10.00 -2.14 4.83
N VAL A 66 -8.98 -2.94 4.55
CA VAL A 66 -8.85 -4.28 5.13
C VAL A 66 -7.56 -4.36 5.93
N ILE A 67 -7.62 -5.10 7.03
CA ILE A 67 -6.45 -5.37 7.87
C ILE A 67 -6.05 -6.82 7.63
N LEU A 68 -4.82 -7.01 7.16
CA LEU A 68 -4.31 -8.33 6.81
C LEU A 68 -3.40 -8.86 7.92
N GLU A 69 -3.62 -10.10 8.31
CA GLU A 69 -2.85 -10.79 9.34
C GLU A 69 -1.77 -11.66 8.71
N GLY A 70 -0.73 -11.96 9.47
CA GLY A 70 0.34 -12.87 9.05
C GLY A 70 1.52 -12.15 8.40
N ASP A 71 2.32 -12.88 7.64
CA ASP A 71 3.49 -12.32 6.98
C ASP A 71 3.09 -11.18 6.02
N PRO A 72 3.68 -9.99 6.17
CA PRO A 72 3.21 -8.82 5.41
C PRO A 72 3.29 -8.97 3.90
N GLY A 73 4.38 -9.49 3.37
CA GLY A 73 4.53 -9.67 1.93
C GLY A 73 3.58 -10.72 1.38
N SER A 74 3.55 -11.88 2.03
CA SER A 74 2.69 -13.01 1.61
C SER A 74 1.21 -12.68 1.70
N SER A 75 0.78 -12.03 2.79
CA SER A 75 -0.63 -11.69 2.96
C SER A 75 -1.10 -10.71 1.90
N LEU A 76 -0.25 -9.75 1.54
CA LEU A 76 -0.60 -8.78 0.50
C LEU A 76 -0.68 -9.40 -0.88
N VAL A 77 0.29 -10.25 -1.24
CA VAL A 77 0.29 -10.96 -2.53
C VAL A 77 -0.92 -11.88 -2.64
N ASP A 78 -1.22 -12.65 -1.60
CA ASP A 78 -2.38 -13.53 -1.58
C ASP A 78 -3.69 -12.76 -1.73
N TYR A 79 -3.81 -11.64 -1.06
CA TYR A 79 -4.99 -10.79 -1.17
C TYR A 79 -5.15 -10.22 -2.59
N ALA A 80 -4.06 -9.79 -3.18
CA ALA A 80 -4.06 -9.28 -4.55
C ALA A 80 -4.48 -10.36 -5.55
N GLU A 81 -4.02 -11.60 -5.35
CA GLU A 81 -4.36 -12.72 -6.22
C GLU A 81 -5.84 -13.06 -6.15
N GLN A 82 -6.42 -13.06 -4.94
CA GLN A 82 -7.83 -13.41 -4.74
C GLN A 82 -8.78 -12.32 -5.24
N GLY A 83 -8.35 -11.07 -5.23
CA GLY A 83 -9.23 -9.92 -5.46
C GLY A 83 -9.31 -9.41 -6.90
N GLU A 84 -8.62 -10.01 -7.85
CA GLU A 84 -8.65 -9.61 -9.27
C GLU A 84 -8.33 -8.11 -9.47
N TYR A 85 -7.27 -7.63 -8.83
CA TYR A 85 -6.85 -6.24 -8.98
C TYR A 85 -6.04 -6.03 -10.27
N ASP A 86 -6.22 -4.86 -10.88
CA ASP A 86 -5.47 -4.48 -12.08
C ASP A 86 -4.08 -3.95 -11.73
N GLN A 87 -3.93 -3.40 -10.54
CA GLN A 87 -2.68 -2.81 -10.10
C GLN A 87 -2.54 -2.92 -8.58
N LEU A 88 -1.32 -3.26 -8.15
CA LEU A 88 -0.94 -3.24 -6.74
C LEU A 88 0.04 -2.09 -6.52
N VAL A 89 -0.31 -1.15 -5.65
CA VAL A 89 0.52 0.00 -5.32
C VAL A 89 1.19 -0.24 -3.98
N ILE A 90 2.49 -0.06 -3.93
CA ILE A 90 3.26 -0.14 -2.68
C ILE A 90 4.23 1.03 -2.60
N GLY A 91 4.49 1.45 -1.39
CA GLY A 91 5.54 2.41 -1.12
C GLY A 91 6.86 1.71 -0.91
N GLY A 92 7.94 2.38 -1.18
CA GLY A 92 9.24 1.85 -0.87
C GLY A 92 10.35 2.51 -1.63
N GLY A 93 11.55 2.05 -1.30
CA GLY A 93 12.74 2.58 -1.90
C GLY A 93 13.20 3.86 -1.21
N THR A 94 14.30 3.75 -0.51
CA THR A 94 15.02 4.92 -0.02
C THR A 94 16.25 5.10 -0.90
N LEU A 95 16.65 6.35 -1.12
CA LEU A 95 17.90 6.63 -1.79
C LEU A 95 19.04 6.45 -0.80
N SER A 96 20.04 5.64 -1.16
CA SER A 96 21.25 5.54 -0.40
C SER A 96 22.08 6.83 -0.61
N PRO A 97 23.10 7.07 0.24
CA PRO A 97 24.02 8.21 0.02
C PRO A 97 24.70 8.21 -1.34
N MET A 98 24.77 7.05 -1.99
CA MET A 98 25.35 6.90 -3.34
C MET A 98 24.33 7.04 -4.46
N GLY A 99 23.10 7.42 -4.14
CA GLY A 99 22.04 7.62 -5.12
C GLY A 99 21.37 6.33 -5.60
N LYS A 100 21.66 5.19 -4.98
CA LYS A 100 21.02 3.92 -5.32
C LYS A 100 19.74 3.73 -4.55
N ILE A 101 18.72 3.17 -5.21
CA ILE A 101 17.46 2.83 -4.56
C ILE A 101 17.63 1.53 -3.80
N GLN A 102 17.23 1.53 -2.53
CA GLN A 102 17.21 0.34 -1.69
C GLN A 102 15.77 -0.02 -1.38
N LEU A 103 15.40 -1.26 -1.64
CA LEU A 103 14.06 -1.76 -1.37
C LEU A 103 14.05 -2.53 -0.05
N GLY A 104 13.02 -2.29 0.75
CA GLY A 104 12.81 -3.09 1.96
C GLY A 104 12.33 -4.50 1.59
N PRO A 105 12.39 -5.44 2.55
CA PRO A 105 12.07 -6.84 2.27
C PRO A 105 10.62 -7.09 1.85
N ILE A 106 9.67 -6.33 2.37
CA ILE A 106 8.27 -6.46 1.98
C ILE A 106 8.08 -6.03 0.53
N THR A 107 8.62 -4.88 0.17
CA THR A 107 8.54 -4.35 -1.20
C THR A 107 9.20 -5.28 -2.19
N GLU A 108 10.39 -5.79 -1.87
CA GLU A 108 11.09 -6.73 -2.72
C GLU A 108 10.30 -8.02 -2.93
N PHE A 109 9.75 -8.60 -1.85
CA PHE A 109 8.92 -9.79 -1.95
C PHE A 109 7.72 -9.57 -2.87
N VAL A 110 7.03 -8.44 -2.71
CA VAL A 110 5.85 -8.12 -3.50
C VAL A 110 6.22 -7.95 -4.98
N LEU A 111 7.31 -7.26 -5.28
CA LEU A 111 7.76 -7.08 -6.66
C LEU A 111 8.06 -8.41 -7.35
N LEU A 112 8.63 -9.37 -6.62
CA LEU A 112 8.99 -10.67 -7.17
C LEU A 112 7.83 -11.65 -7.29
N ASN A 113 6.76 -11.47 -6.52
CA ASN A 113 5.70 -12.47 -6.39
C ASN A 113 4.30 -11.99 -6.74
N ALA A 114 4.11 -10.70 -7.00
CA ALA A 114 2.77 -10.17 -7.25
C ALA A 114 2.18 -10.74 -8.55
N PRO A 115 0.88 -11.07 -8.54
CA PRO A 115 0.21 -11.63 -9.72
C PRO A 115 -0.23 -10.59 -10.74
N THR A 116 0.00 -9.32 -10.46
CA THR A 116 -0.47 -8.22 -11.30
C THR A 116 0.59 -7.12 -11.39
N THR A 117 0.28 -6.06 -12.12
CA THR A 117 1.17 -4.90 -12.25
C THR A 117 1.42 -4.27 -10.90
N VAL A 118 2.68 -3.99 -10.60
CA VAL A 118 3.06 -3.31 -9.36
C VAL A 118 3.56 -1.91 -9.68
N LYS A 119 3.01 -0.94 -8.97
CA LYS A 119 3.46 0.44 -9.01
C LYS A 119 4.17 0.77 -7.71
N LEU A 120 5.43 1.14 -7.83
CA LEU A 120 6.24 1.55 -6.68
C LEU A 120 6.19 3.07 -6.53
N VAL A 121 5.73 3.54 -5.39
CA VAL A 121 5.66 4.97 -5.08
C VAL A 121 6.80 5.32 -4.13
N ARG A 122 7.59 6.31 -4.51
CA ARG A 122 8.72 6.79 -3.72
C ARG A 122 8.52 8.22 -3.27
#